data_8a6783a1c240d4b1cbb6931ffd83eb2b
#
_entry.id   8a6783a1c240d4b1cbb6931ffd83eb2b
#
_cell.length_a   1.000
_cell.length_b   1.000
_cell.length_c   1.000
_cell.angle_alpha   90.00
_cell.angle_beta   90.00
_cell.angle_gamma   90.00
#
_symmetry.space_group_name_H-M   'P 1'
#
loop_
_entity.id
_entity.type
_entity.pdbx_description
1 polymer ?
#
loop_
_entity_poly.entity_id
_entity_poly.type
_entity_poly.pdbx_seq_one_letter_code
_entity_poly.pdbx_strand_id
1 'polypeptide(L)'
;MPAVDPIATGFATNPEDGVQIAYAVFGEADAMRTLLFLPTWSVVHSRCWKMQIPYFAGRGFRVVAFDGRGNGKSDRPAGGYTTDHFARDTVAVMDALGIARAALVGWSAGSRWGMQVAAEHPDRVTHLALIGPGANLDGAPRRDLATFLAAPPDFAGANKYNAVYWRIDYPDFVDWFFRNIFSEPHSTKGIEDAVAWGLETTPAVLIPTIVESATPRMAAFAAAIRCPTLVLHGTEDRIIPLANGEAIHAAIAGSSLVALEGCGHAPHLRDPVKVNTLIHAFIGRDAPPKQTWQRATIRPKRALYVSSPIGLGHAQRDVAIADALRARVPGLEIDWLAQHPVTTVLEARSERIHPLSARLAGESPHIESAMGGAHTLQAFRALRDMDEILLANFHVFLDAARAGNYDLWIGDEAWDLDYYLHENPELKIAPFAWLTDFVGFLPMAPAPDDREATLTADYNAEMIAQVSRYPRVRDAALFIGNPDDIVPD
;
A
#
# COMPACT_ATOMS: atom_id res chain seq x y z
N MET A 1 13.42 -4.44 -3.43
CA MET A 1 13.84 -3.02 -3.52
C MET A 1 12.58 -2.15 -3.47
N PRO A 2 12.62 -0.89 -2.96
CA PRO A 2 11.45 -0.03 -3.03
C PRO A 2 11.11 0.28 -4.51
N ALA A 3 9.82 0.52 -4.77
CA ALA A 3 9.36 0.89 -6.12
C ALA A 3 9.82 2.30 -6.54
N VAL A 4 10.23 3.13 -5.58
CA VAL A 4 10.75 4.48 -5.80
C VAL A 4 11.79 4.83 -4.74
N ASP A 5 12.90 5.42 -5.17
CA ASP A 5 13.93 5.91 -4.27
C ASP A 5 13.61 7.34 -3.77
N PRO A 6 13.99 7.68 -2.53
CA PRO A 6 13.86 9.04 -2.05
C PRO A 6 14.81 10.00 -2.80
N ILE A 7 14.29 11.16 -3.18
CA ILE A 7 15.10 12.25 -3.77
C ILE A 7 15.90 13.02 -2.71
N ALA A 8 15.50 12.94 -1.45
CA ALA A 8 16.22 13.51 -0.31
C ALA A 8 15.86 12.77 0.97
N THR A 9 16.83 12.69 1.89
CA THR A 9 16.63 12.20 3.26
C THR A 9 17.32 13.17 4.24
N GLY A 10 16.84 13.23 5.48
CA GLY A 10 17.44 14.07 6.51
C GLY A 10 16.76 13.93 7.86
N PHE A 11 17.09 14.85 8.76
CA PHE A 11 16.53 14.93 10.09
C PHE A 11 15.94 16.33 10.36
N ALA A 12 14.78 16.34 11.01
CA ALA A 12 14.19 17.53 11.59
C ALA A 12 14.35 17.48 13.10
N THR A 13 14.70 18.61 13.71
CA THR A 13 14.85 18.70 15.18
C THR A 13 13.56 19.26 15.79
N ASN A 14 12.94 18.53 16.71
CA ASN A 14 11.84 19.07 17.49
C ASN A 14 12.38 20.19 18.40
N PRO A 15 11.86 21.42 18.31
CA PRO A 15 12.41 22.57 19.03
C PRO A 15 12.18 22.53 20.55
N GLU A 16 11.26 21.68 21.03
CA GLU A 16 10.93 21.60 22.46
C GLU A 16 11.91 20.70 23.22
N ASP A 17 12.26 19.55 22.67
CA ASP A 17 13.03 18.51 23.36
C ASP A 17 14.31 18.07 22.63
N GLY A 18 14.55 18.61 21.43
CA GLY A 18 15.75 18.33 20.65
C GLY A 18 15.74 16.98 19.92
N VAL A 19 14.64 16.23 19.97
CA VAL A 19 14.51 14.91 19.34
C VAL A 19 14.66 15.03 17.82
N GLN A 20 15.50 14.16 17.24
CA GLN A 20 15.76 14.09 15.80
C GLN A 20 14.74 13.17 15.12
N ILE A 21 14.02 13.72 14.15
CA ILE A 21 12.98 13.03 13.38
C ILE A 21 13.49 12.78 11.98
N ALA A 22 13.71 11.52 11.62
CA ALA A 22 14.18 11.11 10.31
C ALA A 22 13.06 11.19 9.27
N TYR A 23 13.33 11.84 8.14
CA TYR A 23 12.38 11.95 7.03
C TYR A 23 13.00 11.53 5.69
N ALA A 24 12.11 11.18 4.76
CA ALA A 24 12.42 10.95 3.35
C ALA A 24 11.43 11.70 2.47
N VAL A 25 11.93 12.24 1.36
CA VAL A 25 11.16 12.99 0.36
C VAL A 25 11.20 12.22 -0.96
N PHE A 26 10.04 12.10 -1.61
CA PHE A 26 9.89 11.37 -2.87
C PHE A 26 9.13 12.23 -3.88
N GLY A 27 9.23 11.86 -5.16
CA GLY A 27 8.56 12.53 -6.26
C GLY A 27 9.26 13.82 -6.68
N GLU A 28 8.51 14.87 -6.97
CA GLU A 28 9.04 16.13 -7.48
C GLU A 28 9.28 17.12 -6.35
N ALA A 29 10.50 17.66 -6.24
CA ALA A 29 10.89 18.55 -5.14
C ALA A 29 10.11 19.88 -5.16
N ASP A 30 9.77 20.38 -6.33
CA ASP A 30 9.06 21.64 -6.60
C ASP A 30 7.59 21.47 -6.97
N ALA A 31 7.03 20.27 -6.71
CA ALA A 31 5.63 20.00 -6.95
C ALA A 31 4.72 21.02 -6.24
N MET A 32 3.68 21.47 -6.93
CA MET A 32 2.69 22.41 -6.38
C MET A 32 1.90 21.83 -5.19
N ARG A 33 1.87 20.51 -5.07
CA ARG A 33 1.14 19.79 -4.02
C ARG A 33 2.07 18.93 -3.20
N THR A 34 2.06 19.17 -1.88
CA THR A 34 2.83 18.36 -0.92
C THR A 34 1.88 17.49 -0.11
N LEU A 35 2.23 16.22 0.01
CA LEU A 35 1.53 15.21 0.81
C LEU A 35 2.47 14.70 1.89
N LEU A 36 2.05 14.82 3.16
CA LEU A 36 2.74 14.26 4.31
C LEU A 36 2.02 13.00 4.79
N PHE A 37 2.72 11.88 4.80
CA PHE A 37 2.31 10.67 5.48
C PHE A 37 2.84 10.70 6.91
N LEU A 38 1.92 10.77 7.86
CA LEU A 38 2.24 10.86 9.27
C LEU A 38 2.65 9.49 9.82
N PRO A 39 3.58 9.44 10.79
CA PRO A 39 3.83 8.21 11.53
C PRO A 39 2.57 7.78 12.27
N THR A 40 2.49 6.52 12.62
CA THR A 40 1.45 5.99 13.50
C THR A 40 2.06 5.66 14.87
N TRP A 41 1.45 4.74 15.62
CA TRP A 41 2.02 4.26 16.86
C TRP A 41 3.45 3.72 16.64
N SER A 42 4.38 4.04 17.55
CA SER A 42 5.81 3.72 17.41
C SER A 42 6.15 2.22 17.30
N VAL A 43 5.16 1.36 17.08
CA VAL A 43 5.33 -0.06 16.76
C VAL A 43 5.74 -0.27 15.30
N VAL A 44 5.45 0.68 14.40
CA VAL A 44 5.89 0.65 13.00
C VAL A 44 6.47 1.98 12.57
N HIS A 45 7.39 1.96 11.61
CA HIS A 45 8.01 3.15 11.02
C HIS A 45 7.35 3.53 9.68
N SER A 46 7.91 4.52 8.99
CA SER A 46 7.34 5.10 7.76
C SER A 46 7.14 4.12 6.60
N ARG A 47 7.74 2.91 6.64
CA ARG A 47 7.49 1.85 5.66
C ARG A 47 6.04 1.35 5.63
N CYS A 48 5.24 1.63 6.65
CA CYS A 48 3.80 1.37 6.58
C CYS A 48 3.09 2.12 5.43
N TRP A 49 3.76 3.10 4.82
CA TRP A 49 3.27 3.85 3.66
C TRP A 49 3.85 3.38 2.32
N LYS A 50 4.51 2.21 2.27
CA LYS A 50 5.18 1.68 1.08
C LYS A 50 4.27 1.58 -0.15
N MET A 51 2.98 1.33 0.05
CA MET A 51 1.98 1.21 -1.03
C MET A 51 1.46 2.57 -1.53
N GLN A 52 1.59 3.64 -0.74
CA GLN A 52 1.10 4.97 -1.06
C GLN A 52 2.18 5.83 -1.73
N ILE A 53 3.39 5.76 -1.22
CA ILE A 53 4.51 6.61 -1.65
C ILE A 53 4.74 6.54 -3.17
N PRO A 54 4.90 5.36 -3.80
CA PRO A 54 5.12 5.28 -5.24
C PRO A 54 3.95 5.83 -6.07
N TYR A 55 2.73 5.60 -5.59
CA TYR A 55 1.53 6.06 -6.27
C TYR A 55 1.49 7.59 -6.40
N PHE A 56 1.69 8.30 -5.29
CA PHE A 56 1.63 9.77 -5.27
C PHE A 56 2.87 10.41 -5.87
N ALA A 57 4.06 9.85 -5.60
CA ALA A 57 5.31 10.32 -6.20
C ALA A 57 5.27 10.27 -7.74
N GLY A 58 4.73 9.18 -8.30
CA GLY A 58 4.56 9.01 -9.76
C GLY A 58 3.46 9.90 -10.37
N ARG A 59 2.73 10.70 -9.58
CA ARG A 59 1.63 11.57 -10.03
C ARG A 59 1.86 13.06 -9.75
N GLY A 60 3.13 13.47 -9.68
CA GLY A 60 3.52 14.86 -9.54
C GLY A 60 3.22 15.47 -8.17
N PHE A 61 3.26 14.65 -7.11
CA PHE A 61 3.25 15.15 -5.74
C PHE A 61 4.68 15.17 -5.18
N ARG A 62 4.97 16.16 -4.35
CA ARG A 62 6.05 16.07 -3.37
C ARG A 62 5.53 15.26 -2.20
N VAL A 63 6.07 14.07 -2.00
CA VAL A 63 5.64 13.15 -0.95
C VAL A 63 6.68 13.15 0.15
N VAL A 64 6.25 13.33 1.39
CA VAL A 64 7.11 13.23 2.57
C VAL A 64 6.58 12.14 3.49
N ALA A 65 7.44 11.23 3.88
CA ALA A 65 7.19 10.27 4.95
C ALA A 65 8.31 10.39 6.00
N PHE A 66 7.98 10.21 7.26
CA PHE A 66 8.95 10.33 8.33
C PHE A 66 8.70 9.29 9.43
N ASP A 67 9.77 8.85 10.06
CA ASP A 67 9.70 7.92 11.17
C ASP A 67 9.26 8.67 12.43
N GLY A 68 8.28 8.13 13.15
CA GLY A 68 7.89 8.69 14.44
C GLY A 68 9.01 8.54 15.48
N ARG A 69 9.05 9.44 16.47
CA ARG A 69 9.90 9.24 17.64
C ARG A 69 9.71 7.84 18.21
N GLY A 70 10.78 7.17 18.56
CA GLY A 70 10.77 5.82 19.12
C GLY A 70 10.85 4.70 18.08
N ASN A 71 10.87 4.99 16.76
CA ASN A 71 10.99 3.95 15.74
C ASN A 71 11.85 4.39 14.54
N GLY A 72 12.15 3.43 13.66
CA GLY A 72 12.92 3.65 12.43
C GLY A 72 14.27 4.30 12.73
N LYS A 73 14.60 5.35 11.98
CA LYS A 73 15.84 6.12 12.10
C LYS A 73 15.71 7.34 13.04
N SER A 74 14.51 7.63 13.56
CA SER A 74 14.29 8.70 14.53
C SER A 74 14.80 8.33 15.91
N ASP A 75 15.07 9.34 16.74
CA ASP A 75 15.52 9.15 18.12
C ASP A 75 14.50 8.38 18.95
N ARG A 76 14.99 7.68 19.95
CA ARG A 76 14.24 6.90 20.94
C ARG A 76 14.39 7.52 22.34
N PRO A 77 13.72 8.67 22.62
CA PRO A 77 13.81 9.31 23.93
C PRO A 77 13.18 8.44 25.03
N ALA A 78 13.57 8.67 26.26
CA ALA A 78 13.03 7.94 27.41
C ALA A 78 11.58 8.31 27.76
N GLY A 79 11.05 9.42 27.23
CA GLY A 79 9.69 9.95 27.40
C GLY A 79 9.39 10.98 26.32
N GLY A 80 8.28 11.72 26.46
CA GLY A 80 7.85 12.67 25.43
C GLY A 80 7.09 12.01 24.30
N TYR A 81 6.28 11.02 24.63
CA TYR A 81 5.43 10.29 23.66
C TYR A 81 3.97 10.77 23.70
N THR A 82 3.74 12.01 24.07
CA THR A 82 2.40 12.59 24.08
C THR A 82 1.95 13.00 22.67
N THR A 83 0.66 13.17 22.47
CA THR A 83 0.10 13.68 21.20
C THR A 83 0.71 15.04 20.82
N ASP A 84 0.95 15.91 21.80
CA ASP A 84 1.58 17.22 21.58
C ASP A 84 2.99 17.10 20.98
N HIS A 85 3.81 16.16 21.45
CA HIS A 85 5.15 15.93 20.89
C HIS A 85 5.10 15.45 19.44
N PHE A 86 4.24 14.47 19.13
CA PHE A 86 4.11 13.98 17.74
C PHE A 86 3.53 15.04 16.78
N ALA A 87 2.61 15.89 17.27
CA ALA A 87 2.11 17.01 16.47
C ALA A 87 3.23 18.03 16.18
N ARG A 88 4.07 18.36 17.18
CA ARG A 88 5.24 19.23 17.00
C ARG A 88 6.31 18.61 16.11
N ASP A 89 6.55 17.30 16.19
CA ASP A 89 7.43 16.59 15.27
C ASP A 89 6.97 16.78 13.82
N THR A 90 5.65 16.68 13.58
CA THR A 90 5.07 16.93 12.24
C THR A 90 5.36 18.34 11.75
N VAL A 91 5.15 19.35 12.62
CA VAL A 91 5.45 20.75 12.28
C VAL A 91 6.95 20.96 12.06
N ALA A 92 7.81 20.37 12.89
CA ALA A 92 9.26 20.45 12.75
C ALA A 92 9.74 19.87 11.41
N VAL A 93 9.17 18.75 10.95
CA VAL A 93 9.46 18.19 9.61
C VAL A 93 9.01 19.14 8.50
N MET A 94 7.83 19.75 8.62
CA MET A 94 7.36 20.74 7.66
C MET A 94 8.29 21.95 7.60
N ASP A 95 8.74 22.45 8.75
CA ASP A 95 9.61 23.62 8.83
C ASP A 95 11.02 23.32 8.29
N ALA A 96 11.61 22.18 8.64
CA ALA A 96 12.91 21.75 8.13
C ALA A 96 12.93 21.61 6.59
N LEU A 97 11.80 21.27 5.99
CA LEU A 97 11.65 21.11 4.54
C LEU A 97 11.10 22.35 3.82
N GLY A 98 10.86 23.46 4.56
CA GLY A 98 10.30 24.69 3.99
C GLY A 98 8.87 24.51 3.45
N ILE A 99 8.11 23.55 3.98
CA ILE A 99 6.76 23.26 3.53
C ILE A 99 5.79 24.24 4.21
N ALA A 100 5.31 25.23 3.48
CA ALA A 100 4.34 26.18 4.00
C ALA A 100 2.98 25.51 4.27
N ARG A 101 2.50 24.67 3.36
CA ARG A 101 1.21 23.98 3.47
C ARG A 101 1.29 22.59 2.86
N ALA A 102 0.57 21.62 3.44
CA ALA A 102 0.49 20.25 2.94
C ALA A 102 -0.87 19.61 3.17
N ALA A 103 -1.17 18.56 2.41
CA ALA A 103 -2.19 17.59 2.79
C ALA A 103 -1.57 16.59 3.77
N LEU A 104 -2.28 16.27 4.85
CA LEU A 104 -1.85 15.31 5.85
C LEU A 104 -2.65 14.02 5.73
N VAL A 105 -1.96 12.88 5.80
CA VAL A 105 -2.58 11.55 5.86
C VAL A 105 -2.11 10.84 7.11
N GLY A 106 -3.04 10.51 8.00
CA GLY A 106 -2.75 9.82 9.26
C GLY A 106 -3.50 8.49 9.36
N TRP A 107 -2.79 7.46 9.80
CA TRP A 107 -3.36 6.16 10.11
C TRP A 107 -3.37 5.91 11.61
N SER A 108 -4.48 5.38 12.15
CA SER A 108 -4.59 4.98 13.55
C SER A 108 -4.21 6.12 14.51
N ALA A 109 -3.14 5.94 15.30
CA ALA A 109 -2.62 6.98 16.21
C ALA A 109 -2.18 8.25 15.45
N GLY A 110 -1.66 8.12 14.22
CA GLY A 110 -1.29 9.26 13.38
C GLY A 110 -2.44 10.21 13.06
N SER A 111 -3.67 9.70 13.11
CA SER A 111 -4.87 10.52 12.96
C SER A 111 -5.00 11.56 14.07
N ARG A 112 -4.63 11.22 15.31
CA ARG A 112 -4.67 12.16 16.46
C ARG A 112 -3.75 13.35 16.22
N TRP A 113 -2.54 13.07 15.74
CA TRP A 113 -1.54 14.10 15.48
C TRP A 113 -1.94 14.97 14.31
N GLY A 114 -2.46 14.36 13.23
CA GLY A 114 -3.02 15.09 12.10
C GLY A 114 -4.18 16.00 12.49
N MET A 115 -5.10 15.53 13.34
CA MET A 115 -6.21 16.34 13.87
C MET A 115 -5.72 17.52 14.69
N GLN A 116 -4.72 17.30 15.57
CA GLN A 116 -4.14 18.39 16.37
C GLN A 116 -3.44 19.42 15.49
N VAL A 117 -2.59 18.99 14.55
CA VAL A 117 -1.90 19.92 13.62
C VAL A 117 -2.93 20.72 12.79
N ALA A 118 -3.99 20.07 12.28
CA ALA A 118 -5.03 20.76 11.52
C ALA A 118 -5.84 21.76 12.36
N ALA A 119 -6.03 21.49 13.65
CA ALA A 119 -6.75 22.38 14.56
C ALA A 119 -5.88 23.57 15.04
N GLU A 120 -4.62 23.32 15.39
CA GLU A 120 -3.72 24.35 15.96
C GLU A 120 -2.99 25.14 14.84
N HIS A 121 -2.82 24.58 13.65
CA HIS A 121 -2.15 25.19 12.50
C HIS A 121 -3.02 25.15 11.22
N PRO A 122 -4.23 25.72 11.23
CA PRO A 122 -5.19 25.59 10.12
C PRO A 122 -4.64 26.13 8.78
N ASP A 123 -3.75 27.11 8.80
CA ASP A 123 -3.14 27.68 7.61
C ASP A 123 -2.04 26.77 7.00
N ARG A 124 -1.57 25.76 7.75
CA ARG A 124 -0.53 24.83 7.33
C ARG A 124 -1.12 23.55 6.68
N VAL A 125 -2.41 23.27 6.85
CA VAL A 125 -3.06 22.04 6.39
C VAL A 125 -4.08 22.35 5.29
N THR A 126 -3.87 21.76 4.11
CA THR A 126 -4.79 21.93 2.96
C THR A 126 -5.93 20.92 2.98
N HIS A 127 -5.64 19.68 3.34
CA HIS A 127 -6.57 18.55 3.44
C HIS A 127 -6.12 17.63 4.56
N LEU A 128 -7.05 16.93 5.18
CA LEU A 128 -6.75 15.92 6.20
C LEU A 128 -7.45 14.61 5.84
N ALA A 129 -6.68 13.54 5.65
CA ALA A 129 -7.20 12.19 5.46
C ALA A 129 -6.86 11.34 6.69
N LEU A 130 -7.86 10.70 7.27
CA LEU A 130 -7.78 9.89 8.48
C LEU A 130 -8.17 8.45 8.15
N ILE A 131 -7.28 7.49 8.39
CA ILE A 131 -7.50 6.06 8.13
C ILE A 131 -7.60 5.33 9.46
N GLY A 132 -8.73 4.66 9.72
CA GLY A 132 -8.97 3.94 10.98
C GLY A 132 -8.63 4.80 12.21
N PRO A 133 -9.18 6.04 12.34
CA PRO A 133 -8.67 7.02 13.28
C PRO A 133 -8.78 6.58 14.74
N GLY A 134 -7.64 6.60 15.42
CA GLY A 134 -7.45 6.16 16.80
C GLY A 134 -7.68 7.22 17.87
N ALA A 135 -8.54 8.21 17.63
CA ALA A 135 -8.83 9.30 18.57
C ALA A 135 -10.12 9.05 19.34
N ASN A 136 -10.07 9.11 20.67
CA ASN A 136 -11.27 9.10 21.52
C ASN A 136 -11.69 10.55 21.78
N LEU A 137 -12.90 10.92 21.34
CA LEU A 137 -13.41 12.29 21.50
C LEU A 137 -13.78 12.63 22.95
N ASP A 138 -14.12 11.65 23.76
CA ASP A 138 -14.37 11.83 25.20
C ASP A 138 -13.08 12.04 26.02
N GLY A 139 -11.92 11.93 25.40
CA GLY A 139 -10.62 12.07 26.05
C GLY A 139 -10.22 10.90 26.94
N ALA A 140 -11.07 9.89 27.05
CA ALA A 140 -10.76 8.71 27.85
C ALA A 140 -9.58 7.93 27.25
N PRO A 141 -8.67 7.41 28.09
CA PRO A 141 -7.65 6.49 27.62
C PRO A 141 -8.34 5.24 27.05
N ARG A 142 -7.85 4.74 25.92
CA ARG A 142 -8.40 3.54 25.29
C ARG A 142 -8.30 2.29 26.14
N ARG A 143 -7.37 2.30 27.09
CA ARG A 143 -7.15 1.22 28.05
C ARG A 143 -6.94 1.80 29.44
N ASP A 144 -7.44 1.10 30.42
CA ASP A 144 -7.11 1.40 31.80
C ASP A 144 -5.63 1.13 32.04
N LEU A 145 -4.89 2.17 32.45
CA LEU A 145 -3.44 2.10 32.67
C LEU A 145 -3.08 1.16 33.83
N ALA A 146 -3.94 1.05 34.86
CA ALA A 146 -3.68 0.14 35.97
C ALA A 146 -3.70 -1.30 35.47
N THR A 147 -4.69 -1.67 34.68
CA THR A 147 -4.76 -2.99 34.04
C THR A 147 -3.62 -3.24 33.04
N PHE A 148 -3.22 -2.22 32.28
CA PHE A 148 -2.10 -2.36 31.34
C PHE A 148 -0.76 -2.62 32.04
N LEU A 149 -0.54 -2.00 33.21
CA LEU A 149 0.72 -2.09 33.94
C LEU A 149 0.78 -3.28 34.93
N ALA A 150 -0.36 -3.80 35.36
CA ALA A 150 -0.44 -4.93 36.26
C ALA A 150 -0.36 -6.28 35.51
N ALA A 151 0.20 -7.31 36.13
CA ALA A 151 0.18 -8.65 35.54
C ALA A 151 -1.27 -9.18 35.48
N PRO A 152 -1.75 -9.59 34.29
CA PRO A 152 -3.06 -10.22 34.16
C PRO A 152 -3.03 -11.66 34.72
N PRO A 153 -4.20 -12.29 34.92
CA PRO A 153 -4.28 -13.66 35.45
C PRO A 153 -3.68 -14.69 34.47
N ASP A 154 -3.70 -14.42 33.20
CA ASP A 154 -3.04 -15.19 32.14
C ASP A 154 -2.59 -14.24 31.01
N PHE A 155 -1.85 -14.77 30.04
CA PHE A 155 -1.40 -14.05 28.86
C PHE A 155 -2.07 -14.53 27.57
N ALA A 156 -3.34 -14.92 27.64
CA ALA A 156 -4.11 -15.36 26.48
C ALA A 156 -4.87 -14.20 25.82
N GLY A 157 -5.00 -14.24 24.50
CA GLY A 157 -5.82 -13.30 23.72
C GLY A 157 -5.48 -11.83 24.00
N ALA A 158 -6.47 -11.02 24.36
CA ALA A 158 -6.31 -9.60 24.62
C ALA A 158 -5.40 -9.25 25.81
N ASN A 159 -5.16 -10.20 26.71
CA ASN A 159 -4.23 -10.02 27.83
C ASN A 159 -2.77 -9.94 27.38
N LYS A 160 -2.45 -10.34 26.14
CA LYS A 160 -1.13 -10.08 25.52
C LYS A 160 -0.83 -8.59 25.35
N TYR A 161 -1.83 -7.73 25.24
CA TYR A 161 -1.64 -6.28 25.23
C TYR A 161 -1.40 -5.74 26.64
N ASN A 162 -0.24 -6.02 27.20
CA ASN A 162 0.09 -5.76 28.59
C ASN A 162 1.60 -5.49 28.76
N ALA A 163 1.97 -4.49 29.57
CA ALA A 163 3.35 -4.07 29.76
C ALA A 163 4.23 -5.15 30.39
N VAL A 164 3.66 -6.03 31.24
CA VAL A 164 4.39 -7.16 31.85
C VAL A 164 4.67 -8.21 30.78
N TYR A 165 3.64 -8.58 29.99
CA TYR A 165 3.79 -9.56 28.93
C TYR A 165 4.79 -9.11 27.85
N TRP A 166 4.76 -7.85 27.44
CA TRP A 166 5.73 -7.32 26.47
C TRP A 166 7.19 -7.48 26.90
N ARG A 167 7.47 -7.46 28.21
CA ARG A 167 8.82 -7.72 28.74
C ARG A 167 9.18 -9.20 28.78
N ILE A 168 8.19 -10.09 28.75
CA ILE A 168 8.37 -11.54 28.79
C ILE A 168 8.51 -12.10 27.38
N ASP A 169 7.56 -11.78 26.48
CA ASP A 169 7.52 -12.30 25.12
C ASP A 169 6.99 -11.23 24.15
N TYR A 170 7.87 -10.30 23.78
CA TYR A 170 7.55 -9.23 22.87
C TYR A 170 7.24 -9.73 21.43
N PRO A 171 8.00 -10.70 20.87
CA PRO A 171 7.72 -11.23 19.55
C PRO A 171 6.32 -11.84 19.42
N ASP A 172 5.87 -12.62 20.40
CA ASP A 172 4.53 -13.21 20.39
C ASP A 172 3.43 -12.11 20.51
N PHE A 173 3.66 -11.08 21.31
CA PHE A 173 2.75 -9.93 21.33
C PHE A 173 2.65 -9.26 19.96
N VAL A 174 3.78 -9.02 19.29
CA VAL A 174 3.82 -8.36 17.99
C VAL A 174 3.08 -9.17 16.92
N ASP A 175 3.31 -10.49 16.85
CA ASP A 175 2.58 -11.38 15.94
C ASP A 175 1.07 -11.37 16.22
N TRP A 176 0.67 -11.56 17.49
CA TRP A 176 -0.72 -11.50 17.90
C TRP A 176 -1.38 -10.16 17.56
N PHE A 177 -0.67 -9.04 17.78
CA PHE A 177 -1.19 -7.70 17.54
C PHE A 177 -1.48 -7.49 16.06
N PHE A 178 -0.53 -7.82 15.17
CA PHE A 178 -0.70 -7.62 13.74
C PHE A 178 -1.71 -8.58 13.10
N ARG A 179 -1.91 -9.78 13.65
CA ARG A 179 -3.05 -10.64 13.26
C ARG A 179 -4.41 -10.06 13.61
N ASN A 180 -4.50 -9.10 14.53
CA ASN A 180 -5.72 -8.35 14.81
C ASN A 180 -5.83 -7.05 13.98
N ILE A 181 -4.72 -6.51 13.51
CA ILE A 181 -4.67 -5.37 12.57
C ILE A 181 -5.25 -5.79 11.20
N PHE A 182 -4.84 -6.95 10.70
CA PHE A 182 -5.31 -7.52 9.43
C PHE A 182 -6.37 -8.58 9.72
N SER A 183 -7.63 -8.19 9.63
CA SER A 183 -8.76 -9.11 9.86
C SER A 183 -9.20 -9.83 8.59
N GLU A 184 -8.76 -9.37 7.42
CA GLU A 184 -9.07 -9.94 6.13
C GLU A 184 -8.36 -11.29 5.93
N PRO A 185 -8.99 -12.26 5.24
CA PRO A 185 -8.30 -13.49 4.85
C PRO A 185 -7.10 -13.18 3.93
N HIS A 186 -6.17 -14.12 3.87
CA HIS A 186 -4.99 -14.04 2.99
C HIS A 186 -4.10 -12.80 3.21
N SER A 187 -4.06 -12.27 4.44
CA SER A 187 -3.25 -11.07 4.77
C SER A 187 -1.84 -11.42 5.22
N THR A 188 -1.33 -12.59 4.88
CA THR A 188 -0.03 -13.10 5.38
C THR A 188 1.14 -12.19 5.06
N LYS A 189 1.17 -11.54 3.88
CA LYS A 189 2.24 -10.60 3.51
C LYS A 189 2.22 -9.35 4.39
N GLY A 190 1.03 -8.74 4.57
CA GLY A 190 0.89 -7.56 5.42
C GLY A 190 1.25 -7.84 6.89
N ILE A 191 0.86 -9.00 7.41
CA ILE A 191 1.22 -9.45 8.77
C ILE A 191 2.73 -9.64 8.88
N GLU A 192 3.35 -10.30 7.92
CA GLU A 192 4.79 -10.58 7.90
C GLU A 192 5.62 -9.30 7.91
N ASP A 193 5.30 -8.35 7.04
CA ASP A 193 5.96 -7.04 6.98
C ASP A 193 5.77 -6.27 8.29
N ALA A 194 4.55 -6.19 8.79
CA ALA A 194 4.25 -5.45 10.00
C ALA A 194 4.90 -6.06 11.25
N VAL A 195 4.98 -7.38 11.34
CA VAL A 195 5.73 -8.08 12.40
C VAL A 195 7.22 -7.74 12.30
N ALA A 196 7.81 -7.79 11.10
CA ALA A 196 9.21 -7.43 10.92
C ALA A 196 9.48 -5.99 11.39
N TRP A 197 8.65 -5.03 11.00
CA TRP A 197 8.77 -3.64 11.46
C TRP A 197 8.54 -3.50 12.98
N GLY A 198 7.58 -4.25 13.53
CA GLY A 198 7.29 -4.22 14.97
C GLY A 198 8.45 -4.72 15.84
N LEU A 199 9.25 -5.63 15.30
CA LEU A 199 10.43 -6.16 15.99
C LEU A 199 11.66 -5.22 15.95
N GLU A 200 11.61 -4.13 15.19
CA GLU A 200 12.66 -3.09 15.19
C GLU A 200 12.58 -2.13 16.38
N THR A 201 11.48 -2.14 17.12
CA THR A 201 11.33 -1.38 18.39
C THR A 201 11.31 -2.33 19.59
N THR A 202 11.13 -1.80 20.79
CA THR A 202 11.24 -2.56 22.04
C THR A 202 10.13 -2.19 23.03
N PRO A 203 9.83 -3.05 24.03
CA PRO A 203 8.94 -2.72 25.11
C PRO A 203 9.32 -1.45 25.89
N ALA A 204 10.62 -1.17 26.01
CA ALA A 204 11.12 0.03 26.68
C ALA A 204 10.66 1.33 25.99
N VAL A 205 10.52 1.30 24.65
CA VAL A 205 9.98 2.40 23.85
C VAL A 205 8.46 2.40 23.89
N LEU A 206 7.82 1.25 23.69
CA LEU A 206 6.36 1.21 23.50
C LEU A 206 5.55 1.43 24.78
N ILE A 207 6.06 1.01 25.94
CA ILE A 207 5.32 1.20 27.21
C ILE A 207 5.08 2.68 27.52
N PRO A 208 6.08 3.57 27.44
CA PRO A 208 5.86 5.01 27.57
C PRO A 208 4.82 5.58 26.60
N THR A 209 4.76 5.09 25.35
CA THR A 209 3.78 5.58 24.38
C THR A 209 2.33 5.30 24.77
N ILE A 210 2.09 4.26 25.56
CA ILE A 210 0.77 3.95 26.11
C ILE A 210 0.50 4.77 27.37
N VAL A 211 1.47 4.86 28.26
CA VAL A 211 1.35 5.60 29.53
C VAL A 211 1.10 7.08 29.28
N GLU A 212 1.74 7.66 28.26
CA GLU A 212 1.66 9.09 27.92
C GLU A 212 0.57 9.39 26.87
N SER A 213 -0.27 8.43 26.48
CA SER A 213 -1.19 8.53 25.35
C SER A 213 -2.49 9.31 25.61
N ALA A 214 -2.65 9.92 26.77
CA ALA A 214 -3.86 10.69 27.09
C ALA A 214 -4.11 11.82 26.08
N THR A 215 -5.37 11.96 25.64
CA THR A 215 -5.77 12.92 24.59
C THR A 215 -7.00 13.75 25.01
N PRO A 216 -6.92 14.51 26.10
CA PRO A 216 -8.13 15.14 26.68
C PRO A 216 -8.78 16.21 25.78
N ARG A 217 -8.09 16.68 24.73
CA ARG A 217 -8.52 17.77 23.86
C ARG A 217 -9.07 17.33 22.49
N MET A 218 -9.24 16.03 22.23
CA MET A 218 -9.60 15.53 20.89
C MET A 218 -10.92 16.08 20.37
N ALA A 219 -11.96 16.19 21.20
CA ALA A 219 -13.23 16.81 20.79
C ALA A 219 -13.06 18.29 20.40
N ALA A 220 -12.24 19.04 21.14
CA ALA A 220 -11.94 20.44 20.83
C ALA A 220 -11.18 20.57 19.51
N PHE A 221 -10.20 19.69 19.28
CA PHE A 221 -9.48 19.65 18.01
C PHE A 221 -10.43 19.32 16.84
N ALA A 222 -11.27 18.29 16.95
CA ALA A 222 -12.23 17.94 15.92
C ALA A 222 -13.13 19.12 15.53
N ALA A 223 -13.66 19.83 16.52
CA ALA A 223 -14.50 21.01 16.32
C ALA A 223 -13.75 22.23 15.71
N ALA A 224 -12.43 22.31 15.89
CA ALA A 224 -11.59 23.40 15.40
C ALA A 224 -11.03 23.17 13.98
N ILE A 225 -11.09 21.94 13.44
CA ILE A 225 -10.62 21.63 12.09
C ILE A 225 -11.45 22.39 11.05
N ARG A 226 -10.77 23.06 10.13
CA ARG A 226 -11.38 23.88 9.06
C ARG A 226 -11.10 23.37 7.65
N CYS A 227 -10.04 22.58 7.47
CA CYS A 227 -9.71 22.02 6.17
C CYS A 227 -10.68 20.90 5.78
N PRO A 228 -10.89 20.64 4.47
CA PRO A 228 -11.58 19.44 4.02
C PRO A 228 -10.99 18.20 4.69
N THR A 229 -11.86 17.31 5.20
CA THR A 229 -11.45 16.12 5.93
C THR A 229 -12.14 14.88 5.37
N LEU A 230 -11.35 13.82 5.12
CA LEU A 230 -11.82 12.50 4.71
C LEU A 230 -11.51 11.49 5.81
N VAL A 231 -12.52 10.73 6.21
CA VAL A 231 -12.39 9.61 7.13
C VAL A 231 -12.57 8.31 6.33
N LEU A 232 -11.58 7.42 6.35
CA LEU A 232 -11.63 6.07 5.78
C LEU A 232 -11.61 5.08 6.94
N HIS A 233 -12.56 4.15 6.99
CA HIS A 233 -12.62 3.19 8.09
C HIS A 233 -13.10 1.82 7.63
N GLY A 234 -12.39 0.75 7.99
CA GLY A 234 -12.79 -0.62 7.71
C GLY A 234 -13.98 -1.06 8.56
N THR A 235 -14.95 -1.76 7.96
CA THR A 235 -16.13 -2.26 8.70
C THR A 235 -15.77 -3.41 9.64
N GLU A 236 -14.69 -4.14 9.37
CA GLU A 236 -14.19 -5.27 10.17
C GLU A 236 -12.95 -4.91 11.01
N ASP A 237 -12.76 -3.62 11.29
CA ASP A 237 -11.66 -3.13 12.12
C ASP A 237 -11.80 -3.63 13.57
N ARG A 238 -10.93 -4.58 13.95
CA ARG A 238 -10.88 -5.20 15.29
C ARG A 238 -10.11 -4.38 16.32
N ILE A 239 -9.39 -3.35 15.88
CA ILE A 239 -8.59 -2.48 16.75
C ILE A 239 -9.41 -1.27 17.16
N ILE A 240 -10.06 -0.62 16.21
CA ILE A 240 -10.86 0.59 16.40
C ILE A 240 -12.20 0.39 15.73
N PRO A 241 -13.29 0.28 16.48
CA PRO A 241 -14.62 0.09 15.90
C PRO A 241 -14.99 1.22 14.94
N LEU A 242 -15.72 0.90 13.86
CA LEU A 242 -16.23 1.87 12.87
C LEU A 242 -16.95 3.04 13.53
N ALA A 243 -17.70 2.80 14.62
CA ALA A 243 -18.39 3.83 15.39
C ALA A 243 -17.48 4.99 15.84
N ASN A 244 -16.17 4.73 16.03
CA ASN A 244 -15.22 5.78 16.34
C ASN A 244 -14.96 6.70 15.13
N GLY A 245 -14.87 6.14 13.92
CA GLY A 245 -14.78 6.93 12.69
C GLY A 245 -16.05 7.75 12.42
N GLU A 246 -17.22 7.16 12.70
CA GLU A 246 -18.52 7.84 12.60
C GLU A 246 -18.61 9.03 13.58
N ALA A 247 -18.17 8.84 14.83
CA ALA A 247 -18.12 9.90 15.82
C ALA A 247 -17.19 11.05 15.42
N ILE A 248 -16.00 10.73 14.88
CA ILE A 248 -15.04 11.73 14.39
C ILE A 248 -15.62 12.47 13.18
N HIS A 249 -16.24 11.77 12.23
CA HIS A 249 -16.93 12.37 11.11
C HIS A 249 -18.03 13.34 11.57
N ALA A 250 -18.85 12.94 12.53
CA ALA A 250 -19.91 13.80 13.08
C ALA A 250 -19.37 15.05 13.81
N ALA A 251 -18.17 14.96 14.39
CA ALA A 251 -17.54 16.06 15.14
C ALA A 251 -16.81 17.06 14.23
N ILE A 252 -16.38 16.68 13.02
CA ILE A 252 -15.65 17.54 12.09
C ILE A 252 -16.61 18.06 11.02
N ALA A 253 -16.92 19.35 11.07
CA ALA A 253 -17.84 19.98 10.13
C ALA A 253 -17.37 19.84 8.66
N GLY A 254 -18.26 19.39 7.78
CA GLY A 254 -17.97 19.25 6.35
C GLY A 254 -17.01 18.11 5.99
N SER A 255 -16.71 17.19 6.92
CA SER A 255 -15.96 15.99 6.61
C SER A 255 -16.77 15.01 5.75
N SER A 256 -16.10 14.01 5.21
CA SER A 256 -16.71 12.87 4.52
C SER A 256 -16.24 11.57 5.18
N LEU A 257 -17.14 10.59 5.27
CA LEU A 257 -16.82 9.25 5.75
C LEU A 257 -17.01 8.24 4.63
N VAL A 258 -16.03 7.37 4.41
CA VAL A 258 -16.12 6.19 3.56
C VAL A 258 -15.87 4.96 4.42
N ALA A 259 -16.92 4.15 4.62
CA ALA A 259 -16.81 2.85 5.22
C ALA A 259 -16.29 1.86 4.15
N LEU A 260 -15.20 1.18 4.44
CA LEU A 260 -14.57 0.20 3.56
C LEU A 260 -15.06 -1.20 3.98
N GLU A 261 -15.96 -1.73 3.18
CA GLU A 261 -16.63 -3.00 3.48
C GLU A 261 -15.64 -4.17 3.50
N GLY A 262 -15.69 -4.98 4.56
CA GLY A 262 -14.82 -6.14 4.77
C GLY A 262 -13.37 -5.81 5.12
N CYS A 263 -13.00 -4.53 5.20
CA CYS A 263 -11.63 -4.14 5.53
C CYS A 263 -11.38 -4.08 7.03
N GLY A 264 -10.16 -4.46 7.44
CA GLY A 264 -9.64 -4.35 8.80
C GLY A 264 -9.08 -2.97 9.12
N HIS A 265 -8.11 -2.95 10.05
CA HIS A 265 -7.52 -1.70 10.56
C HIS A 265 -6.50 -1.06 9.62
N ALA A 266 -5.95 -1.81 8.66
CA ALA A 266 -4.91 -1.35 7.74
C ALA A 266 -5.33 -1.39 6.25
N PRO A 267 -6.45 -0.78 5.85
CA PRO A 267 -6.95 -0.87 4.48
C PRO A 267 -5.97 -0.29 3.45
N HIS A 268 -5.13 0.65 3.83
CA HIS A 268 -4.10 1.23 2.96
C HIS A 268 -2.97 0.24 2.59
N LEU A 269 -2.79 -0.81 3.37
CA LEU A 269 -1.86 -1.91 3.08
C LEU A 269 -2.56 -3.08 2.38
N ARG A 270 -3.82 -3.37 2.74
CA ARG A 270 -4.56 -4.52 2.18
C ARG A 270 -5.31 -4.20 0.89
N ASP A 271 -5.92 -3.00 0.79
CA ASP A 271 -6.64 -2.50 -0.38
C ASP A 271 -6.04 -1.19 -0.93
N PRO A 272 -4.74 -1.18 -1.26
CA PRO A 272 -4.02 0.05 -1.55
C PRO A 272 -4.56 0.79 -2.78
N VAL A 273 -5.05 0.09 -3.79
CA VAL A 273 -5.62 0.70 -5.00
C VAL A 273 -6.83 1.56 -4.66
N LYS A 274 -7.74 1.03 -3.85
CA LYS A 274 -8.95 1.74 -3.41
C LYS A 274 -8.60 2.95 -2.55
N VAL A 275 -7.75 2.75 -1.54
CA VAL A 275 -7.35 3.82 -0.62
C VAL A 275 -6.59 4.93 -1.35
N ASN A 276 -5.63 4.59 -2.20
CA ASN A 276 -4.88 5.56 -3.01
C ASN A 276 -5.81 6.38 -3.90
N THR A 277 -6.74 5.73 -4.56
CA THR A 277 -7.71 6.39 -5.45
C THR A 277 -8.63 7.34 -4.68
N LEU A 278 -9.14 6.93 -3.51
CA LEU A 278 -9.99 7.76 -2.65
C LEU A 278 -9.24 9.00 -2.13
N ILE A 279 -8.02 8.82 -1.62
CA ILE A 279 -7.20 9.94 -1.14
C ILE A 279 -6.86 10.88 -2.31
N HIS A 280 -6.50 10.34 -3.48
CA HIS A 280 -6.17 11.16 -4.64
C HIS A 280 -7.38 11.98 -5.12
N ALA A 281 -8.55 11.35 -5.24
CA ALA A 281 -9.79 12.04 -5.61
C ALA A 281 -10.15 13.13 -4.61
N PHE A 282 -9.88 12.91 -3.32
CA PHE A 282 -10.15 13.87 -2.26
C PHE A 282 -9.18 15.07 -2.29
N ILE A 283 -7.87 14.84 -2.49
CA ILE A 283 -6.86 15.90 -2.52
C ILE A 283 -6.80 16.57 -3.89
N GLY A 284 -7.03 15.80 -4.96
CA GLY A 284 -7.02 16.26 -6.33
C GLY A 284 -8.34 16.92 -6.69
N ARG A 285 -8.33 18.21 -7.08
CA ARG A 285 -9.52 18.85 -7.66
C ARG A 285 -9.88 18.31 -9.04
N ASP A 286 -9.00 17.53 -9.65
CA ASP A 286 -9.18 16.92 -10.95
C ASP A 286 -9.50 15.44 -10.75
N ALA A 287 -10.77 15.12 -10.53
CA ALA A 287 -11.21 13.75 -10.77
C ALA A 287 -10.82 13.39 -12.21
N PRO A 288 -10.20 12.22 -12.45
CA PRO A 288 -9.93 11.80 -13.81
C PRO A 288 -11.23 11.90 -14.62
N PRO A 289 -11.19 12.45 -15.84
CA PRO A 289 -12.40 12.64 -16.64
C PRO A 289 -13.13 11.29 -16.73
N LYS A 290 -14.43 11.33 -16.51
CA LYS A 290 -15.27 10.13 -16.61
C LYS A 290 -15.10 9.58 -18.03
N GLN A 291 -14.32 8.52 -18.18
CA GLN A 291 -14.13 7.90 -19.48
C GLN A 291 -15.40 7.12 -19.84
N THR A 292 -16.00 7.51 -20.95
CA THR A 292 -17.09 6.77 -21.54
C THR A 292 -16.49 5.82 -22.56
N TRP A 293 -16.63 4.53 -22.34
CA TRP A 293 -16.25 3.54 -23.35
C TRP A 293 -17.09 3.76 -24.62
N GLN A 294 -16.41 3.93 -25.74
CA GLN A 294 -17.06 4.02 -27.05
C GLN A 294 -16.68 2.81 -27.88
N ARG A 295 -17.68 2.07 -28.34
CA ARG A 295 -17.46 0.97 -29.25
C ARG A 295 -16.79 1.50 -30.53
N ALA A 296 -15.64 0.93 -30.90
CA ALA A 296 -14.95 1.31 -32.13
C ALA A 296 -15.76 0.81 -33.34
N THR A 297 -16.46 1.74 -34.00
CA THR A 297 -17.23 1.46 -35.21
C THR A 297 -16.53 1.96 -36.46
N ILE A 298 -15.68 2.95 -36.35
CA ILE A 298 -15.04 3.66 -37.47
C ILE A 298 -13.51 3.80 -37.33
N ARG A 299 -12.91 3.38 -36.21
CA ARG A 299 -11.45 3.37 -36.01
C ARG A 299 -10.90 1.94 -36.03
N PRO A 300 -9.60 1.75 -36.31
CA PRO A 300 -8.95 0.46 -36.11
C PRO A 300 -9.15 -0.08 -34.70
N LYS A 301 -9.24 -1.40 -34.57
CA LYS A 301 -9.25 -2.04 -33.27
C LYS A 301 -7.89 -1.85 -32.59
N ARG A 302 -7.91 -1.63 -31.28
CA ARG A 302 -6.69 -1.39 -30.49
C ARG A 302 -6.61 -2.38 -29.34
N ALA A 303 -5.42 -2.91 -29.12
CA ALA A 303 -5.10 -3.72 -27.96
C ALA A 303 -3.98 -3.08 -27.14
N LEU A 304 -4.06 -3.19 -25.81
CA LEU A 304 -2.96 -2.95 -24.90
C LEU A 304 -2.40 -4.30 -24.49
N TYR A 305 -1.13 -4.53 -24.84
CA TYR A 305 -0.43 -5.78 -24.51
C TYR A 305 0.56 -5.52 -23.40
N VAL A 306 0.41 -6.23 -22.28
CA VAL A 306 1.35 -6.22 -21.14
C VAL A 306 2.12 -7.53 -21.20
N SER A 307 3.42 -7.44 -21.45
CA SER A 307 4.31 -8.58 -21.60
C SER A 307 5.22 -8.72 -20.38
N SER A 308 5.32 -9.93 -19.85
CA SER A 308 6.15 -10.25 -18.70
C SER A 308 7.63 -9.93 -18.95
N PRO A 309 8.31 -9.22 -18.05
CA PRO A 309 9.73 -8.92 -18.19
C PRO A 309 10.65 -10.05 -17.72
N ILE A 310 10.10 -11.17 -17.25
CA ILE A 310 10.87 -12.25 -16.62
C ILE A 310 11.82 -12.94 -17.61
N GLY A 311 11.52 -12.91 -18.91
CA GLY A 311 12.43 -13.52 -19.88
C GLY A 311 12.10 -13.22 -21.34
N LEU A 312 13.12 -13.33 -22.21
CA LEU A 312 12.98 -13.11 -23.65
C LEU A 312 12.11 -14.18 -24.34
N GLY A 313 11.90 -15.34 -23.70
CA GLY A 313 10.98 -16.37 -24.17
C GLY A 313 9.53 -15.85 -24.25
N HIS A 314 9.08 -15.15 -23.22
CA HIS A 314 7.77 -14.49 -23.21
C HIS A 314 7.66 -13.47 -24.34
N ALA A 315 8.63 -12.60 -24.53
CA ALA A 315 8.63 -11.61 -25.59
C ALA A 315 8.49 -12.22 -26.99
N GLN A 316 9.19 -13.32 -27.28
CA GLN A 316 9.11 -14.03 -28.57
C GLN A 316 7.72 -14.67 -28.78
N ARG A 317 7.17 -15.28 -27.76
CA ARG A 317 5.82 -15.85 -27.75
C ARG A 317 4.78 -14.78 -28.00
N ASP A 318 4.86 -13.69 -27.27
CA ASP A 318 3.89 -12.59 -27.34
C ASP A 318 3.86 -11.93 -28.71
N VAL A 319 5.03 -11.71 -29.31
CA VAL A 319 5.14 -11.20 -30.67
C VAL A 319 4.50 -12.16 -31.69
N ALA A 320 4.70 -13.47 -31.54
CA ALA A 320 4.05 -14.46 -32.41
C ALA A 320 2.52 -14.45 -32.26
N ILE A 321 2.02 -14.29 -31.02
CA ILE A 321 0.57 -14.13 -30.74
C ILE A 321 0.05 -12.83 -31.38
N ALA A 322 0.77 -11.73 -31.25
CA ALA A 322 0.40 -10.44 -31.85
C ALA A 322 0.33 -10.52 -33.37
N ASP A 323 1.28 -11.20 -34.03
CA ASP A 323 1.28 -11.42 -35.47
C ASP A 323 0.05 -12.27 -35.92
N ALA A 324 -0.26 -13.31 -35.15
CA ALA A 324 -1.43 -14.15 -35.38
C ALA A 324 -2.75 -13.38 -35.19
N LEU A 325 -2.82 -12.48 -34.24
CA LEU A 325 -3.99 -11.61 -34.03
C LEU A 325 -4.15 -10.61 -35.17
N ARG A 326 -3.07 -9.97 -35.64
CA ARG A 326 -3.11 -9.06 -36.81
C ARG A 326 -3.54 -9.75 -38.07
N ALA A 327 -3.11 -11.00 -38.26
CA ALA A 327 -3.55 -11.81 -39.42
C ALA A 327 -5.07 -12.06 -39.40
N ARG A 328 -5.69 -12.17 -38.22
CA ARG A 328 -7.13 -12.39 -38.06
C ARG A 328 -7.96 -11.11 -38.01
N VAL A 329 -7.35 -10.02 -37.53
CA VAL A 329 -8.00 -8.71 -37.38
C VAL A 329 -7.17 -7.68 -38.14
N PRO A 330 -7.42 -7.53 -39.45
CA PRO A 330 -6.68 -6.56 -40.27
C PRO A 330 -6.78 -5.13 -39.69
N GLY A 331 -5.65 -4.47 -39.60
CA GLY A 331 -5.57 -3.12 -39.02
C GLY A 331 -5.60 -3.07 -37.51
N LEU A 332 -5.45 -4.19 -36.82
CA LEU A 332 -5.29 -4.20 -35.36
C LEU A 332 -4.01 -3.45 -34.95
N GLU A 333 -4.20 -2.40 -34.17
CA GLU A 333 -3.11 -1.66 -33.55
C GLU A 333 -2.85 -2.23 -32.14
N ILE A 334 -1.58 -2.51 -31.85
CA ILE A 334 -1.15 -3.01 -30.53
C ILE A 334 -0.16 -2.01 -29.92
N ASP A 335 -0.50 -1.52 -28.75
CA ASP A 335 0.42 -0.78 -27.88
C ASP A 335 0.99 -1.73 -26.84
N TRP A 336 2.32 -1.74 -26.69
CA TRP A 336 3.01 -2.60 -25.76
C TRP A 336 3.39 -1.84 -24.50
N LEU A 337 2.86 -2.26 -23.37
CA LEU A 337 3.30 -1.82 -22.05
C LEU A 337 4.31 -2.85 -21.54
N ALA A 338 5.59 -2.55 -21.66
CA ALA A 338 6.66 -3.51 -21.40
C ALA A 338 7.93 -2.82 -20.89
N GLN A 339 8.77 -3.56 -20.20
CA GLN A 339 10.05 -3.11 -19.67
C GLN A 339 11.22 -3.92 -20.29
N HIS A 340 12.44 -3.46 -20.04
CA HIS A 340 13.63 -4.23 -20.39
C HIS A 340 13.63 -5.59 -19.65
N PRO A 341 14.01 -6.73 -20.30
CA PRO A 341 14.61 -6.83 -21.63
C PRO A 341 13.61 -6.97 -22.80
N VAL A 342 12.31 -7.08 -22.55
CA VAL A 342 11.28 -7.28 -23.59
C VAL A 342 11.32 -6.16 -24.64
N THR A 343 11.52 -4.91 -24.22
CA THR A 343 11.61 -3.76 -25.12
C THR A 343 12.65 -3.93 -26.23
N THR A 344 13.74 -4.65 -25.98
CA THR A 344 14.78 -4.93 -26.99
C THR A 344 14.23 -5.74 -28.16
N VAL A 345 13.38 -6.73 -27.89
CA VAL A 345 12.71 -7.55 -28.92
C VAL A 345 11.68 -6.73 -29.69
N LEU A 346 10.90 -5.91 -28.98
CA LEU A 346 9.87 -5.06 -29.56
C LEU A 346 10.46 -3.98 -30.48
N GLU A 347 11.54 -3.31 -30.04
CA GLU A 347 12.25 -2.31 -30.83
C GLU A 347 12.85 -2.90 -32.11
N ALA A 348 13.47 -4.08 -32.04
CA ALA A 348 14.00 -4.78 -33.20
C ALA A 348 12.94 -5.12 -34.24
N ARG A 349 11.68 -5.21 -33.85
CA ARG A 349 10.53 -5.46 -34.72
C ARG A 349 9.73 -4.21 -35.05
N SER A 350 10.18 -3.04 -34.61
CA SER A 350 9.48 -1.75 -34.78
C SER A 350 8.05 -1.78 -34.21
N GLU A 351 7.86 -2.49 -33.10
CA GLU A 351 6.60 -2.51 -32.37
C GLU A 351 6.37 -1.18 -31.65
N ARG A 352 5.10 -0.83 -31.42
CA ARG A 352 4.73 0.42 -30.76
C ARG A 352 4.77 0.28 -29.24
N ILE A 353 5.88 0.67 -28.62
CA ILE A 353 5.99 0.68 -27.16
C ILE A 353 5.25 1.90 -26.62
N HIS A 354 4.38 1.66 -25.61
CA HIS A 354 3.60 2.71 -24.98
C HIS A 354 4.53 3.65 -24.19
N PRO A 355 4.37 4.99 -24.30
CA PRO A 355 5.28 5.94 -23.61
C PRO A 355 5.34 5.75 -22.08
N LEU A 356 4.25 5.31 -21.46
CA LEU A 356 4.22 5.03 -20.03
C LEU A 356 5.05 3.81 -19.61
N SER A 357 5.56 3.02 -20.54
CA SER A 357 6.52 1.93 -20.23
C SER A 357 7.75 2.44 -19.48
N ALA A 358 8.17 3.69 -19.74
CA ALA A 358 9.27 4.32 -19.02
C ALA A 358 9.01 4.56 -17.51
N ARG A 359 7.75 4.44 -17.07
CA ARG A 359 7.35 4.61 -15.66
C ARG A 359 7.19 3.27 -14.92
N LEU A 360 7.31 2.14 -15.60
CA LEU A 360 7.22 0.83 -14.98
C LEU A 360 8.40 0.63 -14.02
N ALA A 361 8.11 0.14 -12.81
CA ALA A 361 9.12 -0.24 -11.84
C ALA A 361 9.74 -1.58 -12.23
N GLY A 362 11.07 -1.72 -12.03
CA GLY A 362 11.85 -2.84 -12.55
C GLY A 362 11.63 -4.15 -11.80
N GLU A 363 10.95 -5.10 -12.41
CA GLU A 363 10.75 -6.46 -11.90
C GLU A 363 12.00 -7.33 -12.07
N SER A 364 12.59 -7.36 -13.27
CA SER A 364 13.82 -8.14 -13.55
C SER A 364 14.97 -7.80 -12.62
N PRO A 365 15.34 -6.53 -12.37
CA PRO A 365 16.37 -6.20 -11.40
C PRO A 365 16.07 -6.64 -9.97
N HIS A 366 14.78 -6.66 -9.59
CA HIS A 366 14.36 -7.17 -8.28
C HIS A 366 14.62 -8.66 -8.17
N ILE A 367 14.18 -9.44 -9.16
CA ILE A 367 14.38 -10.91 -9.20
C ILE A 367 15.88 -11.24 -9.24
N GLU A 368 16.66 -10.55 -10.05
CA GLU A 368 18.11 -10.72 -10.11
C GLU A 368 18.78 -10.45 -8.76
N SER A 369 18.35 -9.43 -8.05
CA SER A 369 18.87 -9.11 -6.72
C SER A 369 18.50 -10.16 -5.67
N ALA A 370 17.31 -10.76 -5.80
CA ALA A 370 16.83 -11.82 -4.91
C ALA A 370 17.57 -13.15 -5.11
N MET A 371 18.19 -13.37 -6.29
CA MET A 371 18.99 -14.57 -6.57
C MET A 371 20.35 -14.61 -5.84
N GLY A 372 20.83 -13.48 -5.30
CA GLY A 372 21.93 -13.41 -4.32
C GLY A 372 23.22 -14.17 -4.62
N GLY A 373 23.56 -14.46 -5.88
CA GLY A 373 24.77 -15.18 -6.29
C GLY A 373 24.77 -16.70 -5.99
N ALA A 374 23.76 -17.23 -5.35
CA ALA A 374 23.49 -18.67 -5.24
C ALA A 374 22.49 -19.04 -6.34
N HIS A 375 22.78 -20.07 -7.13
CA HIS A 375 21.93 -20.52 -8.24
C HIS A 375 20.56 -21.11 -7.82
N THR A 376 20.02 -20.71 -6.67
CA THR A 376 18.72 -21.13 -6.14
C THR A 376 17.77 -19.94 -6.11
N LEU A 377 16.99 -19.80 -7.18
CA LEU A 377 15.89 -18.83 -7.23
C LEU A 377 14.79 -19.27 -6.26
N GLN A 378 14.55 -18.48 -5.22
CA GLN A 378 13.35 -18.61 -4.39
C GLN A 378 12.22 -17.79 -5.02
N ALA A 379 11.63 -18.32 -6.10
CA ALA A 379 10.67 -17.60 -6.93
C ALA A 379 9.47 -17.08 -6.13
N PHE A 380 8.92 -17.91 -5.25
CA PHE A 380 7.78 -17.50 -4.41
C PHE A 380 8.12 -16.30 -3.52
N ARG A 381 9.29 -16.33 -2.87
CA ARG A 381 9.73 -15.23 -2.01
C ARG A 381 10.01 -13.96 -2.80
N ALA A 382 10.68 -14.10 -3.94
CA ALA A 382 10.96 -12.96 -4.83
C ALA A 382 9.67 -12.27 -5.29
N LEU A 383 8.64 -13.04 -5.67
CA LEU A 383 7.33 -12.49 -6.03
C LEU A 383 6.62 -11.83 -4.85
N ARG A 384 6.64 -12.42 -3.66
CA ARG A 384 6.05 -11.80 -2.45
C ARG A 384 6.68 -10.45 -2.12
N ASP A 385 7.97 -10.32 -2.33
CA ASP A 385 8.71 -9.10 -2.01
C ASP A 385 8.61 -8.03 -3.13
N MET A 386 7.88 -8.32 -4.21
CA MET A 386 7.58 -7.39 -5.31
C MET A 386 6.25 -6.62 -5.15
N ASP A 387 5.55 -6.74 -4.06
CA ASP A 387 4.21 -6.16 -3.87
C ASP A 387 4.11 -4.66 -4.19
N GLU A 388 5.13 -3.86 -3.81
CA GLU A 388 5.21 -2.44 -4.14
C GLU A 388 5.39 -2.20 -5.65
N ILE A 389 6.22 -3.03 -6.30
CA ILE A 389 6.51 -2.96 -7.74
C ILE A 389 5.25 -3.30 -8.53
N LEU A 390 4.59 -4.41 -8.17
CA LEU A 390 3.35 -4.84 -8.83
C LEU A 390 2.26 -3.79 -8.70
N LEU A 391 2.08 -3.20 -7.51
CA LEU A 391 1.12 -2.12 -7.33
C LEU A 391 1.45 -0.89 -8.18
N ALA A 392 2.72 -0.49 -8.23
CA ALA A 392 3.16 0.64 -9.03
C ALA A 392 2.89 0.38 -10.53
N ASN A 393 3.21 -0.81 -11.02
CA ASN A 393 3.00 -1.23 -12.40
C ASN A 393 1.50 -1.29 -12.76
N PHE A 394 0.66 -1.83 -11.87
CA PHE A 394 -0.78 -1.81 -12.05
C PHE A 394 -1.33 -0.38 -12.22
N HIS A 395 -0.84 0.57 -11.46
CA HIS A 395 -1.27 1.96 -11.62
C HIS A 395 -0.79 2.59 -12.93
N VAL A 396 0.39 2.23 -13.42
CA VAL A 396 0.87 2.64 -14.76
C VAL A 396 0.00 2.03 -15.84
N PHE A 397 -0.36 0.75 -15.72
CA PHE A 397 -1.32 0.08 -16.60
C PHE A 397 -2.67 0.81 -16.61
N LEU A 398 -3.25 1.15 -15.46
CA LEU A 398 -4.52 1.87 -15.41
C LEU A 398 -4.46 3.21 -16.11
N ASP A 399 -3.36 3.95 -15.96
CA ASP A 399 -3.16 5.22 -16.64
C ASP A 399 -3.11 5.01 -18.17
N ALA A 400 -2.37 4.00 -18.67
CA ALA A 400 -2.30 3.64 -20.08
C ALA A 400 -3.67 3.19 -20.61
N ALA A 401 -4.34 2.31 -19.89
CA ALA A 401 -5.65 1.75 -20.26
C ALA A 401 -6.71 2.84 -20.38
N ARG A 402 -6.72 3.81 -19.48
CA ARG A 402 -7.65 4.95 -19.49
C ARG A 402 -7.37 5.93 -20.62
N ALA A 403 -6.10 6.17 -20.95
CA ALA A 403 -5.73 7.10 -22.02
C ALA A 403 -5.99 6.57 -23.43
N GLY A 404 -5.95 5.25 -23.62
CA GLY A 404 -5.81 4.66 -24.94
C GLY A 404 -7.09 4.22 -25.66
N ASN A 405 -8.26 4.14 -25.01
CA ASN A 405 -9.50 3.60 -25.60
C ASN A 405 -9.31 2.22 -26.27
N TYR A 406 -8.75 1.28 -25.54
CA TYR A 406 -8.48 -0.07 -26.03
C TYR A 406 -9.75 -0.93 -26.11
N ASP A 407 -9.82 -1.80 -27.12
CA ASP A 407 -10.89 -2.79 -27.31
C ASP A 407 -10.57 -4.12 -26.62
N LEU A 408 -9.31 -4.35 -26.27
CA LEU A 408 -8.79 -5.56 -25.63
C LEU A 408 -7.56 -5.25 -24.80
N TRP A 409 -7.47 -5.87 -23.64
CA TRP A 409 -6.25 -5.97 -22.85
C TRP A 409 -5.74 -7.41 -22.94
N ILE A 410 -4.43 -7.58 -23.09
CA ILE A 410 -3.75 -8.87 -23.07
C ILE A 410 -2.65 -8.78 -22.02
N GLY A 411 -2.62 -9.71 -21.09
CA GLY A 411 -1.58 -9.80 -20.07
C GLY A 411 -0.92 -11.16 -20.10
N ASP A 412 0.39 -11.20 -20.38
CA ASP A 412 1.21 -12.39 -20.30
C ASP A 412 1.96 -12.38 -18.98
N GLU A 413 1.61 -13.31 -18.08
CA GLU A 413 2.13 -13.33 -16.69
C GLU A 413 2.07 -11.95 -16.00
N ALA A 414 1.08 -11.13 -16.34
CA ALA A 414 0.86 -9.81 -15.77
C ALA A 414 0.11 -9.94 -14.43
N TRP A 415 0.79 -10.45 -13.41
CA TRP A 415 0.27 -10.75 -12.07
C TRP A 415 -0.31 -9.53 -11.37
N ASP A 416 0.26 -8.37 -11.60
CA ASP A 416 -0.22 -7.07 -11.15
C ASP A 416 -1.63 -6.77 -11.67
N LEU A 417 -1.87 -7.02 -12.97
CA LEU A 417 -3.18 -6.80 -13.58
C LEU A 417 -4.20 -7.78 -13.03
N ASP A 418 -3.85 -9.06 -13.02
CA ASP A 418 -4.78 -10.11 -12.61
C ASP A 418 -5.18 -9.94 -11.14
N TYR A 419 -4.21 -9.77 -10.25
CA TYR A 419 -4.46 -9.60 -8.83
C TYR A 419 -5.32 -8.37 -8.53
N TYR A 420 -4.88 -7.19 -8.98
CA TYR A 420 -5.58 -5.96 -8.60
C TYR A 420 -6.90 -5.73 -9.35
N LEU A 421 -7.11 -6.34 -10.52
CA LEU A 421 -8.43 -6.34 -11.16
C LEU A 421 -9.41 -7.28 -10.44
N HIS A 422 -8.96 -8.38 -9.85
CA HIS A 422 -9.81 -9.21 -9.01
C HIS A 422 -10.17 -8.52 -7.68
N GLU A 423 -9.24 -7.78 -7.10
CA GLU A 423 -9.51 -6.96 -5.91
C GLU A 423 -10.42 -5.75 -6.22
N ASN A 424 -10.38 -5.21 -7.46
CA ASN A 424 -11.10 -4.02 -7.89
C ASN A 424 -11.78 -4.25 -9.26
N PRO A 425 -12.77 -5.15 -9.36
CA PRO A 425 -13.36 -5.54 -10.65
C PRO A 425 -14.07 -4.39 -11.38
N GLU A 426 -14.48 -3.35 -10.65
CA GLU A 426 -15.07 -2.12 -11.21
C GLU A 426 -14.10 -1.29 -12.07
N LEU A 427 -12.80 -1.53 -11.96
CA LEU A 427 -11.77 -0.85 -12.76
C LEU A 427 -11.62 -1.46 -14.15
N LYS A 428 -12.20 -2.64 -14.38
CA LYS A 428 -12.16 -3.31 -15.69
C LYS A 428 -13.10 -2.63 -16.67
N ILE A 429 -12.52 -1.95 -17.68
CA ILE A 429 -13.28 -1.20 -18.71
C ILE A 429 -13.15 -1.77 -20.11
N ALA A 430 -12.36 -2.84 -20.31
CA ALA A 430 -12.24 -3.55 -21.58
C ALA A 430 -12.15 -5.07 -21.34
N PRO A 431 -12.43 -5.91 -22.35
CA PRO A 431 -12.15 -7.34 -22.27
C PRO A 431 -10.68 -7.61 -21.93
N PHE A 432 -10.44 -8.62 -21.09
CA PHE A 432 -9.10 -8.99 -20.63
C PHE A 432 -8.81 -10.46 -20.94
N ALA A 433 -7.77 -10.71 -21.71
CA ALA A 433 -7.21 -12.02 -21.99
C ALA A 433 -5.96 -12.24 -21.13
N TRP A 434 -6.00 -13.23 -20.26
CA TRP A 434 -4.91 -13.67 -19.41
C TRP A 434 -4.16 -14.82 -20.05
N LEU A 435 -2.84 -14.69 -20.19
CA LEU A 435 -1.94 -15.73 -20.68
C LEU A 435 -1.02 -16.15 -19.55
N THR A 436 -0.85 -17.45 -19.36
CA THR A 436 0.04 -17.99 -18.31
C THR A 436 0.63 -19.34 -18.73
N ASP A 437 1.85 -19.60 -18.33
CA ASP A 437 2.45 -20.94 -18.31
C ASP A 437 2.61 -21.47 -16.87
N PHE A 438 1.96 -20.82 -15.91
CA PHE A 438 2.06 -21.03 -14.49
C PHE A 438 0.67 -21.22 -13.85
N VAL A 439 0.51 -22.23 -13.00
CA VAL A 439 -0.79 -22.58 -12.40
C VAL A 439 -0.84 -22.45 -10.87
N GLY A 440 0.29 -22.22 -10.23
CA GLY A 440 0.39 -22.04 -8.78
C GLY A 440 1.81 -22.26 -8.27
N PHE A 441 2.02 -22.05 -6.98
CA PHE A 441 3.30 -22.20 -6.33
C PHE A 441 3.38 -23.49 -5.53
N LEU A 442 4.55 -24.12 -5.55
CA LEU A 442 4.94 -25.20 -4.66
C LEU A 442 6.04 -24.71 -3.72
N PRO A 443 6.10 -25.23 -2.49
CA PRO A 443 7.23 -24.96 -1.60
C PRO A 443 8.53 -25.41 -2.25
N MET A 444 9.54 -24.54 -2.29
CA MET A 444 10.76 -24.78 -3.08
C MET A 444 11.90 -25.41 -2.28
N ALA A 445 11.84 -25.45 -0.96
CA ALA A 445 12.88 -26.04 -0.15
C ALA A 445 12.81 -27.58 -0.17
N PRO A 446 13.95 -28.29 -0.17
CA PRO A 446 13.97 -29.76 -0.11
C PRO A 446 13.32 -30.33 1.17
N ALA A 447 13.25 -29.53 2.22
CA ALA A 447 12.45 -29.74 3.42
C ALA A 447 11.91 -28.36 3.81
N PRO A 448 10.79 -27.93 3.19
CA PRO A 448 10.19 -26.66 3.53
C PRO A 448 9.89 -26.64 5.03
N ASP A 449 10.21 -25.55 5.70
CA ASP A 449 9.68 -25.33 7.02
C ASP A 449 8.14 -25.22 6.90
N ASP A 450 7.43 -25.53 7.96
CA ASP A 450 5.96 -25.49 7.99
C ASP A 450 5.43 -24.11 7.58
N ARG A 451 6.23 -23.06 7.75
CA ARG A 451 5.90 -21.69 7.40
C ARG A 451 5.86 -21.48 5.89
N GLU A 452 6.86 -21.90 5.14
CA GLU A 452 6.88 -21.75 3.67
C GLU A 452 5.72 -22.49 3.03
N ALA A 453 5.47 -23.73 3.47
CA ALA A 453 4.33 -24.51 3.00
C ALA A 453 3.01 -23.81 3.28
N THR A 454 2.83 -23.24 4.48
CA THR A 454 1.64 -22.49 4.86
C THR A 454 1.43 -21.25 4.00
N LEU A 455 2.49 -20.47 3.78
CA LEU A 455 2.42 -19.23 2.98
C LEU A 455 2.12 -19.52 1.51
N THR A 456 2.72 -20.57 0.95
CA THR A 456 2.49 -20.99 -0.44
C THR A 456 1.05 -21.48 -0.63
N ALA A 457 0.55 -22.30 0.29
CA ALA A 457 -0.83 -22.78 0.28
C ALA A 457 -1.84 -21.63 0.40
N ASP A 458 -1.60 -20.66 1.30
CA ASP A 458 -2.46 -19.50 1.48
C ASP A 458 -2.50 -18.62 0.22
N TYR A 459 -1.37 -18.39 -0.42
CA TYR A 459 -1.28 -17.62 -1.66
C TYR A 459 -2.03 -18.29 -2.83
N ASN A 460 -1.88 -19.61 -2.99
CA ASN A 460 -2.63 -20.36 -3.99
C ASN A 460 -4.14 -20.32 -3.69
N ALA A 461 -4.53 -20.44 -2.43
CA ALA A 461 -5.93 -20.34 -2.02
C ALA A 461 -6.51 -18.94 -2.30
N GLU A 462 -5.74 -17.87 -2.09
CA GLU A 462 -6.15 -16.51 -2.43
C GLU A 462 -6.44 -16.37 -3.93
N MET A 463 -5.54 -16.84 -4.79
CA MET A 463 -5.74 -16.80 -6.25
C MET A 463 -7.02 -17.54 -6.67
N ILE A 464 -7.25 -18.74 -6.14
CA ILE A 464 -8.45 -19.54 -6.40
C ILE A 464 -9.71 -18.79 -5.93
N ALA A 465 -9.68 -18.23 -4.72
CA ALA A 465 -10.81 -17.49 -4.15
C ALA A 465 -11.15 -16.24 -4.98
N GLN A 466 -10.15 -15.48 -5.43
CA GLN A 466 -10.32 -14.30 -6.27
C GLN A 466 -10.97 -14.66 -7.62
N VAL A 467 -10.43 -15.64 -8.34
CA VAL A 467 -10.98 -16.11 -9.63
C VAL A 467 -12.39 -16.65 -9.45
N SER A 468 -12.66 -17.38 -8.40
CA SER A 468 -14.00 -17.93 -8.11
C SER A 468 -15.00 -16.81 -7.79
N ARG A 469 -14.60 -15.78 -7.08
CA ARG A 469 -15.45 -14.65 -6.70
C ARG A 469 -15.80 -13.75 -7.89
N TYR A 470 -14.85 -13.52 -8.80
CA TYR A 470 -14.98 -12.62 -9.93
C TYR A 470 -14.52 -13.25 -11.25
N PRO A 471 -15.18 -14.37 -11.70
CA PRO A 471 -14.71 -15.14 -12.87
C PRO A 471 -14.74 -14.34 -14.18
N ARG A 472 -15.45 -13.21 -14.23
CA ARG A 472 -15.53 -12.34 -15.42
C ARG A 472 -14.43 -11.28 -15.49
N VAL A 473 -13.51 -11.25 -14.56
CA VAL A 473 -12.31 -10.42 -14.69
C VAL A 473 -11.49 -10.90 -15.88
N ARG A 474 -11.28 -12.21 -16.00
CA ARG A 474 -10.68 -12.83 -17.18
C ARG A 474 -11.78 -13.19 -18.17
N ASP A 475 -11.88 -12.49 -19.31
CA ASP A 475 -12.78 -12.91 -20.40
C ASP A 475 -12.24 -14.13 -21.15
N ALA A 476 -10.92 -14.30 -21.16
CA ALA A 476 -10.22 -15.50 -21.61
C ALA A 476 -9.03 -15.77 -20.67
N ALA A 477 -8.86 -17.02 -20.27
CA ALA A 477 -7.68 -17.51 -19.56
C ALA A 477 -7.07 -18.63 -20.40
N LEU A 478 -5.82 -18.46 -20.83
CA LEU A 478 -5.14 -19.35 -21.73
C LEU A 478 -3.85 -19.85 -21.08
N PHE A 479 -3.82 -21.15 -20.78
CA PHE A 479 -2.59 -21.82 -20.38
C PHE A 479 -1.74 -22.12 -21.62
N ILE A 480 -0.45 -21.76 -21.56
CA ILE A 480 0.52 -21.94 -22.63
C ILE A 480 1.52 -22.99 -22.19
N GLY A 481 1.25 -24.23 -22.51
CA GLY A 481 2.06 -25.40 -22.17
C GLY A 481 1.38 -26.69 -22.62
N ASN A 482 1.95 -27.82 -22.27
CA ASN A 482 1.29 -29.09 -22.50
C ASN A 482 0.37 -29.42 -21.32
N PRO A 483 -0.77 -30.11 -21.56
CA PRO A 483 -1.64 -30.56 -20.46
C PRO A 483 -0.92 -31.43 -19.44
N ASP A 484 0.11 -32.16 -19.86
CA ASP A 484 0.88 -33.07 -19.01
C ASP A 484 1.91 -32.32 -18.12
N ASP A 485 2.16 -31.03 -18.37
CA ASP A 485 3.02 -30.17 -17.56
C ASP A 485 2.30 -29.61 -16.32
N ILE A 486 0.97 -29.77 -16.26
CA ILE A 486 0.18 -29.37 -15.11
C ILE A 486 0.28 -30.44 -14.03
N VAL A 487 0.88 -30.08 -12.89
CA VAL A 487 0.92 -30.95 -11.72
C VAL A 487 -0.50 -31.06 -11.16
N PRO A 488 -1.08 -32.26 -11.09
CA PRO A 488 -2.39 -32.40 -10.44
C PRO A 488 -2.26 -32.12 -8.94
N ASP A 489 -3.31 -31.57 -8.35
CA ASP A 489 -3.42 -31.26 -6.91
C ASP A 489 -3.16 -32.47 -6.00
#